data_5a87e1b9a6cfa4f1ab7be3e793b4a474
#
_entry.id   5a87e1b9a6cfa4f1ab7be3e793b4a474
#
_cell.length_a   1.000
_cell.length_b   1.000
_cell.length_c   1.000
_cell.angle_alpha   90.00
_cell.angle_beta   90.00
_cell.angle_gamma   90.00
#
_symmetry.space_group_name_H-M   'P 1'
#
loop_
_entity.id
_entity.type
_entity.pdbx_description
1 polymer ?
#
loop_
_entity_poly.entity_id
_entity_poly.type
_entity_poly.pdbx_seq_one_letter_code
_entity_poly.pdbx_strand_id
1 'polypeptide(L)'
;VGKSTTARILQALLEHWPEHPKVELITTDGFLHPNQVLEERGLMKKKGFPLSYDMRKLVNFVADIKAGKPRVEAPIYSHHIYDIIPDQVKVVEQPDILIIEGLNVLQSGMDYPHDPHRVFVSDFVDFSIYVDADKQLLKEWYIQRFLRFRKSAFSDPSSYFHHYSHFDEADAAATASRIWDEINYPNLIANILPTRERANLILTKGSQHAIEQVRLRK
;
A
#
# COMPACT_ATOMS: atom_id res chain seq x y z
N VAL A 1 0.90 -6.74 -4.89
CA VAL A 1 -0.20 -7.65 -5.12
C VAL A 1 -0.37 -8.59 -3.94
N GLY A 2 -1.54 -8.54 -3.30
CA GLY A 2 -1.85 -9.35 -2.13
C GLY A 2 -1.26 -8.84 -0.81
N LYS A 3 -0.62 -7.68 -0.75
CA LYS A 3 -0.07 -7.08 0.48
C LYS A 3 -1.13 -6.96 1.58
N SER A 4 -2.25 -6.32 1.30
CA SER A 4 -3.34 -6.12 2.28
C SER A 4 -3.96 -7.45 2.74
N THR A 5 -4.05 -8.45 1.85
CA THR A 5 -4.50 -9.80 2.22
C THR A 5 -3.48 -10.46 3.16
N THR A 6 -2.20 -10.39 2.81
CA THR A 6 -1.11 -10.94 3.65
C THR A 6 -1.07 -10.25 5.02
N ALA A 7 -1.22 -8.92 5.05
CA ALA A 7 -1.22 -8.15 6.29
C ALA A 7 -2.40 -8.53 7.20
N ARG A 8 -3.61 -8.72 6.64
CA ARG A 8 -4.80 -9.15 7.40
C ARG A 8 -4.67 -10.58 7.93
N ILE A 9 -4.10 -11.49 7.12
CA ILE A 9 -3.84 -12.87 7.57
C ILE A 9 -2.82 -12.84 8.72
N LEU A 10 -1.74 -12.07 8.58
CA LEU A 10 -0.74 -11.92 9.62
C LEU A 10 -1.34 -11.32 10.90
N GLN A 11 -2.16 -10.28 10.78
CA GLN A 11 -2.89 -9.70 11.91
C GLN A 11 -3.71 -10.77 12.63
N ALA A 12 -4.55 -11.51 11.91
CA ALA A 12 -5.38 -12.55 12.49
C ALA A 12 -4.55 -13.66 13.18
N LEU A 13 -3.44 -14.08 12.58
CA LEU A 13 -2.55 -15.06 13.18
C LEU A 13 -1.91 -14.56 14.48
N LEU A 14 -1.45 -13.30 14.49
CA LEU A 14 -0.81 -12.70 15.66
C LEU A 14 -1.81 -12.47 16.80
N GLU A 15 -3.04 -12.03 16.50
CA GLU A 15 -4.11 -11.86 17.50
C GLU A 15 -4.51 -13.19 18.19
N HIS A 16 -4.30 -14.32 17.50
CA HIS A 16 -4.53 -15.67 18.06
C HIS A 16 -3.27 -16.29 18.71
N TRP A 17 -2.19 -15.54 18.81
CA TRP A 17 -1.00 -16.00 19.54
C TRP A 17 -1.32 -16.21 21.02
N PRO A 18 -0.67 -17.16 21.73
CA PRO A 18 -1.00 -17.46 23.15
C PRO A 18 -1.02 -16.24 24.08
N GLU A 19 -0.17 -15.26 23.83
CA GLU A 19 -0.07 -14.02 24.61
C GLU A 19 -1.16 -12.99 24.26
N HIS A 20 -1.99 -13.26 23.23
CA HIS A 20 -3.05 -12.37 22.74
C HIS A 20 -2.63 -10.89 22.58
N PRO A 21 -1.56 -10.61 21.83
CA PRO A 21 -1.10 -9.24 21.67
C PRO A 21 -2.16 -8.36 21.00
N LYS A 22 -2.21 -7.09 21.38
CA LYS A 22 -3.01 -6.09 20.68
C LYS A 22 -2.34 -5.74 19.36
N VAL A 23 -2.93 -6.20 18.26
CA VAL A 23 -2.39 -6.00 16.90
C VAL A 23 -3.20 -4.94 16.16
N GLU A 24 -2.54 -3.91 15.68
CA GLU A 24 -3.15 -2.89 14.84
C GLU A 24 -2.60 -2.95 13.41
N LEU A 25 -3.48 -2.78 12.43
CA LEU A 25 -3.13 -2.71 11.01
C LEU A 25 -3.49 -1.34 10.45
N ILE A 26 -2.48 -0.65 9.90
CA ILE A 26 -2.62 0.65 9.26
C ILE A 26 -2.15 0.55 7.81
N THR A 27 -2.96 1.04 6.89
CA THR A 27 -2.57 1.18 5.48
C THR A 27 -1.98 2.57 5.23
N THR A 28 -0.91 2.65 4.45
CA THR A 28 -0.30 3.94 4.12
C THR A 28 -1.16 4.79 3.20
N ASP A 29 -2.19 4.23 2.57
CA ASP A 29 -3.08 4.97 1.68
C ASP A 29 -3.79 6.13 2.38
N GLY A 30 -4.02 6.04 3.71
CA GLY A 30 -4.50 7.16 4.53
C GLY A 30 -3.57 8.37 4.56
N PHE A 31 -2.31 8.19 4.21
CA PHE A 31 -1.31 9.25 4.17
C PHE A 31 -1.03 9.77 2.75
N LEU A 32 -1.84 9.39 1.76
CA LEU A 32 -1.86 10.06 0.46
C LEU A 32 -2.29 11.52 0.64
N HIS A 33 -1.77 12.41 -0.19
CA HIS A 33 -2.36 13.75 -0.29
C HIS A 33 -3.80 13.65 -0.83
N PRO A 34 -4.73 14.51 -0.37
CA PRO A 34 -6.07 14.60 -0.95
C PRO A 34 -6.03 14.81 -2.46
N ASN A 35 -7.05 14.32 -3.18
CA ASN A 35 -7.13 14.46 -4.63
C ASN A 35 -6.98 15.90 -5.09
N GLN A 36 -7.62 16.85 -4.40
CA GLN A 36 -7.47 18.27 -4.70
C GLN A 36 -6.00 18.71 -4.73
N VAL A 37 -5.22 18.32 -3.73
CA VAL A 37 -3.79 18.66 -3.65
C VAL A 37 -2.99 17.96 -4.76
N LEU A 38 -3.35 16.72 -5.08
CA LEU A 38 -2.70 15.97 -6.17
C LEU A 38 -3.01 16.59 -7.55
N GLU A 39 -4.23 17.10 -7.76
CA GLU A 39 -4.63 17.81 -8.97
C GLU A 39 -3.87 19.13 -9.12
N GLU A 40 -3.85 19.96 -8.06
CA GLU A 40 -3.10 21.23 -8.03
C GLU A 40 -1.61 21.04 -8.34
N ARG A 41 -1.03 19.89 -7.92
CA ARG A 41 0.38 19.55 -8.16
C ARG A 41 0.63 18.77 -9.46
N GLY A 42 -0.41 18.44 -10.23
CA GLY A 42 -0.32 17.61 -11.42
C GLY A 42 0.12 16.16 -11.14
N LEU A 43 -0.17 15.64 -9.93
CA LEU A 43 0.29 14.33 -9.46
C LEU A 43 -0.80 13.23 -9.50
N MET A 44 -2.01 13.49 -9.98
CA MET A 44 -3.09 12.49 -10.02
C MET A 44 -2.68 11.21 -10.76
N LYS A 45 -1.99 11.32 -11.90
CA LYS A 45 -1.44 10.16 -12.64
C LYS A 45 -0.30 9.45 -11.92
N LYS A 46 0.24 10.06 -10.86
CA LYS A 46 1.31 9.49 -10.02
C LYS A 46 0.81 9.11 -8.63
N LYS A 47 -0.50 8.95 -8.44
CA LYS A 47 -1.06 8.49 -7.18
C LYS A 47 -0.55 7.08 -6.85
N GLY A 48 -0.01 6.89 -5.64
CA GLY A 48 0.74 5.68 -5.26
C GLY A 48 2.27 5.77 -5.42
N PHE A 49 2.79 6.78 -6.13
CA PHE A 49 4.22 7.10 -6.13
C PHE A 49 4.63 7.80 -4.83
N PRO A 50 5.92 7.77 -4.43
CA PRO A 50 6.36 8.41 -3.20
C PRO A 50 5.93 9.88 -3.04
N LEU A 51 5.97 10.66 -4.13
CA LEU A 51 5.59 12.08 -4.13
C LEU A 51 4.09 12.33 -3.89
N SER A 52 3.25 11.31 -3.99
CA SER A 52 1.81 11.44 -3.75
C SER A 52 1.44 11.28 -2.27
N TYR A 53 2.40 10.96 -1.41
CA TYR A 53 2.18 10.76 0.02
C TYR A 53 2.67 11.96 0.85
N ASP A 54 1.94 12.27 1.91
CA ASP A 54 2.45 13.08 3.01
C ASP A 54 3.37 12.21 3.90
N MET A 55 4.61 12.02 3.40
CA MET A 55 5.60 11.19 4.09
C MET A 55 5.96 11.75 5.47
N ARG A 56 5.89 13.06 5.66
CA ARG A 56 6.15 13.69 6.97
C ARG A 56 5.09 13.28 7.99
N LYS A 57 3.82 13.31 7.59
CA LYS A 57 2.70 12.88 8.45
C LYS A 57 2.81 11.39 8.79
N LEU A 58 3.15 10.54 7.80
CA LEU A 58 3.33 9.11 8.01
C LEU A 58 4.50 8.80 8.95
N VAL A 59 5.66 9.45 8.77
CA VAL A 59 6.83 9.28 9.64
C VAL A 59 6.52 9.73 11.07
N ASN A 60 5.86 10.89 11.23
CA ASN A 60 5.46 11.38 12.56
C ASN A 60 4.49 10.40 13.24
N PHE A 61 3.52 9.84 12.51
CA PHE A 61 2.60 8.83 13.04
C PHE A 61 3.35 7.61 13.61
N VAL A 62 4.31 7.07 12.85
CA VAL A 62 5.08 5.91 13.28
C VAL A 62 6.01 6.26 14.48
N ALA A 63 6.66 7.40 14.42
CA ALA A 63 7.52 7.88 15.50
C ALA A 63 6.74 8.09 16.82
N ASP A 64 5.52 8.63 16.74
CA ASP A 64 4.66 8.84 17.88
C ASP A 64 4.24 7.52 18.54
N ILE A 65 3.93 6.49 17.75
CA ILE A 65 3.64 5.16 18.29
C ILE A 65 4.89 4.54 18.92
N LYS A 66 6.04 4.61 18.26
CA LYS A 66 7.31 4.12 18.82
C LYS A 66 7.71 4.84 20.10
N ALA A 67 7.36 6.12 20.22
CA ALA A 67 7.58 6.90 21.45
C ALA A 67 6.59 6.57 22.59
N GLY A 68 5.65 5.63 22.36
CA GLY A 68 4.68 5.20 23.36
C GLY A 68 3.56 6.20 23.63
N LYS A 69 3.25 7.11 22.69
CA LYS A 69 2.11 8.02 22.86
C LYS A 69 0.83 7.21 23.08
N PRO A 70 -0.01 7.58 24.07
CA PRO A 70 -1.18 6.79 24.46
C PRO A 70 -2.23 6.71 23.34
N ARG A 71 -2.29 7.73 22.49
CA ARG A 71 -3.26 7.83 21.40
C ARG A 71 -2.64 8.52 20.19
N VAL A 72 -2.70 7.88 19.04
CA VAL A 72 -2.24 8.42 17.75
C VAL A 72 -3.32 8.20 16.69
N GLU A 73 -3.46 9.13 15.76
CA GLU A 73 -4.53 9.09 14.76
C GLU A 73 -3.97 8.92 13.35
N ALA A 74 -4.53 7.96 12.60
CA ALA A 74 -4.24 7.75 11.19
C ALA A 74 -5.44 8.16 10.34
N PRO A 75 -5.26 8.93 9.25
CA PRO A 75 -6.36 9.25 8.35
C PRO A 75 -6.92 7.99 7.68
N ILE A 76 -8.21 8.02 7.33
CA ILE A 76 -8.88 6.92 6.65
C ILE A 76 -8.95 7.22 5.15
N TYR A 77 -8.55 6.23 4.34
CA TYR A 77 -8.69 6.26 2.89
C TYR A 77 -9.86 5.39 2.43
N SER A 78 -10.61 5.88 1.47
CA SER A 78 -11.69 5.12 0.84
C SER A 78 -11.36 4.83 -0.63
N HIS A 79 -11.24 3.56 -0.97
CA HIS A 79 -11.11 3.14 -2.37
C HIS A 79 -12.37 3.43 -3.19
N HIS A 80 -13.52 3.58 -2.54
CA HIS A 80 -14.80 3.87 -3.18
C HIS A 80 -14.84 5.27 -3.75
N ILE A 81 -14.49 6.29 -2.95
CA ILE A 81 -14.36 7.68 -3.39
C ILE A 81 -12.98 8.00 -3.96
N TYR A 82 -12.06 7.05 -3.88
CA TYR A 82 -10.66 7.17 -4.32
C TYR A 82 -9.92 8.35 -3.66
N ASP A 83 -10.25 8.62 -2.38
CA ASP A 83 -9.66 9.74 -1.64
C ASP A 83 -9.63 9.47 -0.13
N ILE A 84 -8.97 10.36 0.61
CA ILE A 84 -9.03 10.44 2.06
C ILE A 84 -10.44 10.88 2.47
N ILE A 85 -11.01 10.22 3.48
CA ILE A 85 -12.31 10.64 4.02
C ILE A 85 -12.06 11.84 4.96
N PRO A 86 -12.63 13.03 4.64
CA PRO A 86 -12.46 14.20 5.49
C PRO A 86 -12.93 13.93 6.92
N ASP A 87 -12.20 14.45 7.89
CA ASP A 87 -12.52 14.42 9.32
C ASP A 87 -12.74 13.03 9.93
N GLN A 88 -12.32 11.96 9.22
CA GLN A 88 -12.34 10.62 9.76
C GLN A 88 -10.93 10.09 10.01
N VAL A 89 -10.73 9.53 11.19
CA VAL A 89 -9.44 8.96 11.60
C VAL A 89 -9.65 7.58 12.24
N LYS A 90 -8.68 6.73 12.05
CA LYS A 90 -8.53 5.52 12.86
C LYS A 90 -7.64 5.85 14.05
N VAL A 91 -8.18 5.65 15.25
CA VAL A 91 -7.43 5.83 16.50
C VAL A 91 -6.62 4.57 16.77
N VAL A 92 -5.36 4.74 17.11
CA VAL A 92 -4.42 3.69 17.51
C VAL A 92 -3.96 3.99 18.94
N GLU A 93 -4.19 3.05 19.85
CA GLU A 93 -3.91 3.20 21.28
C GLU A 93 -2.98 2.09 21.74
N GLN A 94 -1.69 2.43 21.84
CA GLN A 94 -0.61 1.59 22.38
C GLN A 94 -0.72 0.10 21.94
N PRO A 95 -0.57 -0.23 20.65
CA PRO A 95 -0.56 -1.61 20.20
C PRO A 95 0.76 -2.29 20.65
N ASP A 96 0.67 -3.60 20.93
CA ASP A 96 1.87 -4.42 21.12
C ASP A 96 2.57 -4.65 19.79
N ILE A 97 1.77 -4.78 18.70
CA ILE A 97 2.26 -4.94 17.34
C ILE A 97 1.52 -4.00 16.41
N LEU A 98 2.27 -3.17 15.67
CA LEU A 98 1.74 -2.36 14.60
C LEU A 98 2.19 -2.91 13.24
N ILE A 99 1.22 -3.31 12.40
CA ILE A 99 1.45 -3.68 11.01
C ILE A 99 1.20 -2.45 10.15
N ILE A 100 2.22 -2.01 9.40
CA ILE A 100 2.08 -0.93 8.41
C ILE A 100 2.14 -1.54 7.02
N GLU A 101 1.06 -1.42 6.25
CA GLU A 101 0.96 -1.95 4.90
C GLU A 101 0.98 -0.82 3.88
N GLY A 102 1.88 -0.90 2.91
CA GLY A 102 1.97 0.09 1.84
C GLY A 102 3.04 -0.18 0.80
N LEU A 103 3.10 0.67 -0.23
CA LEU A 103 4.06 0.52 -1.33
C LEU A 103 5.43 1.11 -0.99
N ASN A 104 5.47 2.14 -0.15
CA ASN A 104 6.66 2.99 0.04
C ASN A 104 7.28 2.86 1.45
N VAL A 105 6.97 1.78 2.18
CA VAL A 105 7.42 1.60 3.57
C VAL A 105 8.89 1.18 3.71
N LEU A 106 9.51 0.66 2.64
CA LEU A 106 10.91 0.21 2.63
C LEU A 106 11.87 1.18 1.93
N GLN A 107 11.44 2.39 1.63
CA GLN A 107 12.34 3.43 1.13
C GLN A 107 13.32 3.86 2.21
N SER A 108 14.50 4.28 1.80
CA SER A 108 15.60 4.68 2.69
C SER A 108 16.40 5.84 2.10
N GLY A 109 17.36 6.37 2.86
CA GLY A 109 18.28 7.42 2.40
C GLY A 109 19.03 7.09 1.12
N MET A 110 19.19 5.82 0.76
CA MET A 110 19.78 5.40 -0.51
C MET A 110 18.98 5.85 -1.74
N ASP A 111 17.67 6.03 -1.58
CA ASP A 111 16.79 6.52 -2.65
C ASP A 111 16.81 8.04 -2.77
N TYR A 112 17.42 8.73 -1.80
CA TYR A 112 17.46 10.21 -1.70
C TYR A 112 18.85 10.71 -1.30
N PRO A 113 19.89 10.48 -2.12
CA PRO A 113 21.28 10.80 -1.77
C PRO A 113 21.55 12.31 -1.54
N HIS A 114 20.65 13.17 -2.02
CA HIS A 114 20.75 14.63 -1.85
C HIS A 114 20.03 15.14 -0.58
N ASP A 115 19.41 14.26 0.20
CA ASP A 115 18.72 14.60 1.46
C ASP A 115 19.15 13.64 2.59
N PRO A 116 20.39 13.77 3.08
CA PRO A 116 20.98 12.82 4.03
C PRO A 116 20.33 12.84 5.42
N HIS A 117 19.54 13.87 5.72
CA HIS A 117 18.83 14.02 7.00
C HIS A 117 17.38 13.57 6.95
N ARG A 118 16.93 13.06 5.80
CA ARG A 118 15.57 12.57 5.66
C ARG A 118 15.36 11.30 6.45
N VAL A 119 14.29 11.29 7.23
CA VAL A 119 13.86 10.13 8.01
C VAL A 119 12.80 9.35 7.24
N PHE A 120 12.85 8.04 7.32
CA PHE A 120 11.99 7.13 6.59
C PHE A 120 11.20 6.23 7.55
N VAL A 121 10.07 5.70 7.07
CA VAL A 121 9.30 4.69 7.84
C VAL A 121 10.15 3.48 8.16
N SER A 122 11.03 3.06 7.23
CA SER A 122 11.95 1.94 7.42
C SER A 122 12.89 2.09 8.62
N ASP A 123 13.15 3.32 9.08
CA ASP A 123 14.03 3.57 10.23
C ASP A 123 13.35 3.20 11.57
N PHE A 124 12.03 3.03 11.57
CA PHE A 124 11.23 2.71 12.77
C PHE A 124 10.74 1.27 12.81
N VAL A 125 10.83 0.50 11.72
CA VAL A 125 10.30 -0.86 11.68
C VAL A 125 11.31 -1.87 12.25
N ASP A 126 10.82 -2.80 13.07
CA ASP A 126 11.64 -3.84 13.67
C ASP A 126 11.79 -5.04 12.74
N PHE A 127 10.77 -5.29 11.90
CA PHE A 127 10.75 -6.38 10.94
C PHE A 127 9.97 -5.99 9.70
N SER A 128 10.45 -6.40 8.53
CA SER A 128 9.85 -6.03 7.25
C SER A 128 9.63 -7.23 6.35
N ILE A 129 8.48 -7.23 5.67
CA ILE A 129 8.06 -8.29 4.75
C ILE A 129 7.81 -7.68 3.36
N TYR A 130 8.46 -8.22 2.35
CA TYR A 130 8.17 -7.91 0.96
C TYR A 130 7.35 -9.04 0.32
N VAL A 131 6.19 -8.71 -0.21
CA VAL A 131 5.36 -9.65 -0.98
C VAL A 131 5.71 -9.50 -2.44
N ASP A 132 6.35 -10.52 -2.98
CA ASP A 132 6.89 -10.58 -4.33
C ASP A 132 6.04 -11.46 -5.26
N ALA A 133 6.13 -11.20 -6.56
CA ALA A 133 5.64 -12.09 -7.61
C ALA A 133 6.31 -11.72 -8.94
N ASP A 134 6.25 -12.62 -9.90
CA ASP A 134 6.67 -12.35 -11.28
C ASP A 134 5.90 -11.16 -11.88
N LYS A 135 6.60 -10.33 -12.65
CA LYS A 135 6.04 -9.08 -13.21
C LYS A 135 4.87 -9.34 -14.16
N GLN A 136 4.92 -10.44 -14.90
CA GLN A 136 3.85 -10.82 -15.81
C GLN A 136 2.60 -11.24 -15.03
N LEU A 137 2.77 -12.05 -13.97
CA LEU A 137 1.67 -12.41 -13.06
C LEU A 137 1.06 -11.18 -12.39
N LEU A 138 1.88 -10.20 -12.00
CA LEU A 138 1.39 -8.95 -11.41
C LEU A 138 0.47 -8.19 -12.39
N LYS A 139 0.85 -8.11 -13.67
CA LYS A 139 0.04 -7.48 -14.72
C LYS A 139 -1.27 -8.24 -14.93
N GLU A 140 -1.20 -9.56 -15.08
CA GLU A 140 -2.37 -10.41 -15.25
C GLU A 140 -3.36 -10.27 -14.09
N TRP A 141 -2.89 -10.34 -12.87
CA TRP A 141 -3.73 -10.16 -11.68
C TRP A 141 -4.31 -8.75 -11.55
N TYR A 142 -3.58 -7.73 -11.99
CA TYR A 142 -4.10 -6.38 -12.01
C TYR A 142 -5.28 -6.26 -12.98
N ILE A 143 -5.14 -6.78 -14.21
CA ILE A 143 -6.20 -6.77 -15.23
C ILE A 143 -7.41 -7.58 -14.72
N GLN A 144 -7.21 -8.79 -14.22
CA GLN A 144 -8.28 -9.62 -13.68
C GLN A 144 -9.04 -8.94 -12.53
N ARG A 145 -8.31 -8.27 -11.63
CA ARG A 145 -8.91 -7.50 -10.53
C ARG A 145 -9.73 -6.33 -11.06
N PHE A 146 -9.25 -5.62 -12.05
CA PHE A 146 -9.97 -4.51 -12.69
C PHE A 146 -11.27 -5.00 -13.33
N LEU A 147 -11.24 -6.11 -14.10
CA LEU A 147 -12.41 -6.72 -14.72
C LEU A 147 -13.43 -7.17 -13.67
N ARG A 148 -12.99 -7.72 -12.55
CA ARG A 148 -13.87 -8.10 -11.46
C ARG A 148 -14.51 -6.86 -10.80
N PHE A 149 -13.75 -5.80 -10.55
CA PHE A 149 -14.28 -4.56 -9.99
C PHE A 149 -15.26 -3.86 -10.93
N ARG A 150 -15.04 -3.92 -12.23
CA ARG A 150 -16.01 -3.45 -13.22
C ARG A 150 -17.40 -4.04 -13.01
N LYS A 151 -17.46 -5.35 -12.70
CA LYS A 151 -18.73 -6.09 -12.47
C LYS A 151 -19.27 -5.95 -11.02
N SER A 152 -18.55 -5.27 -10.13
CA SER A 152 -18.92 -5.15 -8.71
C SER A 152 -18.76 -3.72 -8.19
N ALA A 153 -17.61 -3.38 -7.59
CA ALA A 153 -17.41 -2.09 -6.94
C ALA A 153 -17.58 -0.88 -7.86
N PHE A 154 -17.26 -0.99 -9.17
CA PHE A 154 -17.45 0.10 -10.12
C PHE A 154 -18.89 0.22 -10.61
N SER A 155 -19.75 -0.78 -10.41
CA SER A 155 -21.18 -0.69 -10.78
C SER A 155 -21.98 0.22 -9.86
N ASP A 156 -21.46 0.54 -8.69
CA ASP A 156 -22.07 1.51 -7.77
C ASP A 156 -21.96 2.94 -8.37
N PRO A 157 -23.08 3.64 -8.57
CA PRO A 157 -23.07 4.99 -9.14
C PRO A 157 -22.27 6.02 -8.32
N SER A 158 -22.09 5.79 -7.02
CA SER A 158 -21.30 6.65 -6.15
C SER A 158 -19.80 6.35 -6.17
N SER A 159 -19.38 5.31 -6.88
CA SER A 159 -17.96 4.97 -7.03
C SER A 159 -17.24 5.97 -7.93
N TYR A 160 -16.06 6.44 -7.50
CA TYR A 160 -15.17 7.25 -8.34
C TYR A 160 -14.90 6.61 -9.70
N PHE A 161 -14.84 5.29 -9.75
CA PHE A 161 -14.56 4.51 -10.94
C PHE A 161 -15.82 4.04 -11.70
N HIS A 162 -17.00 4.59 -11.37
CA HIS A 162 -18.26 4.17 -11.97
C HIS A 162 -18.26 4.22 -13.52
N HIS A 163 -17.59 5.20 -14.11
CA HIS A 163 -17.47 5.34 -15.56
C HIS A 163 -16.88 4.10 -16.26
N TYR A 164 -16.05 3.29 -15.55
CA TYR A 164 -15.53 2.04 -16.12
C TYR A 164 -16.56 0.89 -16.13
N SER A 165 -17.66 0.99 -15.40
CA SER A 165 -18.71 -0.04 -15.39
C SER A 165 -19.38 -0.20 -16.75
N HIS A 166 -19.39 0.88 -17.56
CA HIS A 166 -20.01 0.93 -18.88
C HIS A 166 -19.13 0.37 -20.01
N PHE A 167 -17.86 0.11 -19.74
CA PHE A 167 -16.95 -0.46 -20.74
C PHE A 167 -17.35 -1.91 -21.03
N ASP A 168 -17.15 -2.36 -22.25
CA ASP A 168 -17.15 -3.80 -22.50
C ASP A 168 -15.91 -4.49 -21.90
N GLU A 169 -15.81 -5.79 -22.01
CA GLU A 169 -14.73 -6.54 -21.37
C GLU A 169 -13.37 -6.29 -22.06
N ALA A 170 -13.38 -6.11 -23.38
CA ALA A 170 -12.18 -5.84 -24.15
C ALA A 170 -11.62 -4.43 -23.87
N ASP A 171 -12.49 -3.42 -23.85
CA ASP A 171 -12.13 -2.03 -23.53
C ASP A 171 -11.63 -1.90 -22.09
N ALA A 172 -12.29 -2.59 -21.15
CA ALA A 172 -11.87 -2.60 -19.76
C ALA A 172 -10.50 -3.28 -19.59
N ALA A 173 -10.24 -4.38 -20.26
CA ALA A 173 -8.95 -5.07 -20.23
C ALA A 173 -7.85 -4.23 -20.87
N ALA A 174 -8.12 -3.58 -22.01
CA ALA A 174 -7.19 -2.68 -22.68
C ALA A 174 -6.86 -1.47 -21.80
N THR A 175 -7.87 -0.88 -21.14
CA THR A 175 -7.69 0.23 -20.21
C THR A 175 -6.86 -0.18 -18.99
N ALA A 176 -7.15 -1.32 -18.39
CA ALA A 176 -6.37 -1.85 -17.28
C ALA A 176 -4.92 -2.11 -17.67
N SER A 177 -4.68 -2.70 -18.87
CA SER A 177 -3.33 -2.91 -19.39
C SER A 177 -2.58 -1.59 -19.56
N ARG A 178 -3.21 -0.57 -20.12
CA ARG A 178 -2.60 0.75 -20.31
C ARG A 178 -2.26 1.42 -18.95
N ILE A 179 -3.17 1.38 -17.98
CA ILE A 179 -2.90 1.91 -16.63
C ILE A 179 -1.72 1.17 -15.98
N TRP A 180 -1.64 -0.14 -16.17
CA TRP A 180 -0.49 -0.90 -15.69
C TRP A 180 0.81 -0.43 -16.34
N ASP A 181 0.84 -0.34 -17.66
CA ASP A 181 2.06 -0.03 -18.41
C ASP A 181 2.53 1.42 -18.21
N GLU A 182 1.59 2.38 -18.09
CA GLU A 182 1.89 3.80 -17.94
C GLU A 182 2.13 4.25 -16.48
N ILE A 183 1.54 3.57 -15.50
CA ILE A 183 1.53 4.03 -14.10
C ILE A 183 2.11 2.97 -13.16
N ASN A 184 1.50 1.77 -13.09
CA ASN A 184 1.85 0.81 -12.05
C ASN A 184 3.22 0.17 -12.27
N TYR A 185 3.53 -0.20 -13.49
CA TYR A 185 4.82 -0.81 -13.85
C TYR A 185 6.01 0.17 -13.68
N PRO A 186 5.94 1.42 -14.15
CA PRO A 186 6.97 2.41 -13.84
C PRO A 186 7.19 2.63 -12.35
N ASN A 187 6.10 2.71 -11.55
CA ASN A 187 6.22 2.82 -10.10
C ASN A 187 6.88 1.58 -9.48
N LEU A 188 6.48 0.39 -9.93
CA LEU A 188 7.09 -0.86 -9.48
C LEU A 188 8.61 -0.86 -9.71
N ILE A 189 9.04 -0.52 -10.91
CA ILE A 189 10.46 -0.57 -11.30
C ILE A 189 11.28 0.52 -10.60
N ALA A 190 10.75 1.74 -10.56
CA ALA A 190 11.52 2.87 -10.05
C ALA A 190 11.54 2.95 -8.51
N ASN A 191 10.44 2.58 -7.83
CA ASN A 191 10.26 2.90 -6.43
C ASN A 191 10.07 1.68 -5.52
N ILE A 192 9.55 0.56 -6.03
CA ILE A 192 9.14 -0.57 -5.19
C ILE A 192 10.16 -1.71 -5.30
N LEU A 193 10.47 -2.16 -6.51
CA LEU A 193 11.38 -3.28 -6.75
C LEU A 193 12.78 -3.06 -6.17
N PRO A 194 13.39 -1.85 -6.25
CA PRO A 194 14.70 -1.60 -5.65
C PRO A 194 14.75 -1.80 -4.14
N THR A 195 13.60 -1.73 -3.44
CA THR A 195 13.53 -1.91 -1.99
C THR A 195 13.42 -3.38 -1.55
N ARG A 196 13.20 -4.30 -2.50
CA ARG A 196 12.98 -5.73 -2.25
C ARG A 196 14.05 -6.36 -1.35
N GLU A 197 15.30 -6.13 -1.66
CA GLU A 197 16.44 -6.74 -0.95
C GLU A 197 16.69 -6.12 0.44
N ARG A 198 15.94 -5.07 0.80
CA ARG A 198 16.00 -4.46 2.15
C ARG A 198 15.10 -5.19 3.14
N ALA A 199 14.12 -5.95 2.64
CA ALA A 199 13.21 -6.68 3.50
C ALA A 199 13.90 -7.78 4.30
N ASN A 200 13.49 -7.99 5.55
CA ASN A 200 13.92 -9.11 6.37
C ASN A 200 13.36 -10.43 5.83
N LEU A 201 12.14 -10.41 5.31
CA LEU A 201 11.45 -11.56 4.76
C LEU A 201 10.89 -11.25 3.37
N ILE A 202 11.12 -12.12 2.40
CA ILE A 202 10.52 -12.06 1.07
C ILE A 202 9.60 -13.26 0.89
N LEU A 203 8.34 -13.00 0.60
CA LEU A 203 7.31 -13.98 0.30
C LEU A 203 7.02 -13.93 -1.20
N THR A 204 7.49 -14.90 -1.97
CA THR A 204 7.25 -14.97 -3.42
C THR A 204 5.99 -15.79 -3.71
N LYS A 205 5.06 -15.18 -4.43
CA LYS A 205 3.78 -15.78 -4.81
C LYS A 205 3.85 -16.33 -6.22
N GLY A 206 3.29 -17.52 -6.41
CA GLY A 206 3.12 -18.13 -7.71
C GLY A 206 1.76 -17.83 -8.35
N SER A 207 1.52 -18.47 -9.48
CA SER A 207 0.35 -18.21 -10.36
C SER A 207 -1.01 -18.34 -9.66
N GLN A 208 -1.13 -19.23 -8.70
CA GLN A 208 -2.36 -19.46 -7.91
C GLN A 208 -2.46 -18.59 -6.65
N HIS A 209 -1.70 -17.52 -6.56
CA HIS A 209 -1.60 -16.65 -5.39
C HIS A 209 -1.04 -17.34 -4.12
N ALA A 210 -0.65 -18.61 -4.19
CA ALA A 210 0.01 -19.31 -3.10
C ALA A 210 1.45 -18.78 -2.89
N ILE A 211 1.96 -18.86 -1.66
CA ILE A 211 3.36 -18.57 -1.39
C ILE A 211 4.15 -19.80 -1.78
N GLU A 212 5.03 -19.67 -2.76
CA GLU A 212 5.88 -20.75 -3.28
C GLU A 212 7.30 -20.69 -2.73
N GLN A 213 7.75 -19.49 -2.36
CA GLN A 213 9.08 -19.32 -1.79
C GLN A 213 9.06 -18.34 -0.62
N VAL A 214 9.80 -18.69 0.41
CA VAL A 214 10.06 -17.85 1.59
C VAL A 214 11.56 -17.65 1.72
N ARG A 215 12.02 -16.41 1.72
CA ARG A 215 13.44 -16.07 1.90
C ARG A 215 13.59 -15.15 3.11
N LEU A 216 14.21 -15.66 4.16
CA LEU A 216 14.60 -14.89 5.34
C LEU A 216 16.02 -14.36 5.16
N ARG A 217 16.21 -13.09 5.37
CA ARG A 217 17.52 -12.46 5.41
C ARG A 217 18.17 -12.75 6.76
N LYS A 218 19.39 -13.32 6.72
CA LYS A 218 20.23 -13.56 7.88
C LYS A 218 20.99 -12.30 8.28
#